data_9ef6b0d222fc7da95c350b7213796f36
#
_entry.id   9ef6b0d222fc7da95c350b7213796f36
#
_cell.length_a   1.000
_cell.length_b   1.000
_cell.length_c   1.000
_cell.angle_alpha   90.00
_cell.angle_beta   90.00
_cell.angle_gamma   90.00
#
_symmetry.space_group_name_H-M   'P 1'
#
loop_
_entity.id
_entity.type
_entity.pdbx_description
1 polymer ?
#
loop_
_entity_poly.entity_id
_entity_poly.type
_entity_poly.pdbx_seq_one_letter_code
_entity_poly.pdbx_strand_id
1 'polypeptide(L)'
;MYARPDLKYPLLFALAKCSVAVLCFAMVWLDIAVFHTEILEISFTEITQELMLALCALLFWTAPGTGRKSGFEFLAAGFFACLLTRELDGLFDPISHSAWLWPFLAIAAVAIGNAVSAKHRQRTVQALGAFMRTPTFAALATGFAVLIFSRIFGMGSFWHQVMGDSYQRLAKTTAEEGVELLAYGIWLCASFEYWVKCRLAESWSPQTATS
;
A
#
# COMPACT_ATOMS: atom_id res chain seq x y z
N MET A 1 -21.09 23.56 -26.57
CA MET A 1 -21.30 22.11 -26.68
C MET A 1 -20.52 21.46 -25.51
N TYR A 2 -21.20 21.14 -24.39
CA TYR A 2 -20.55 20.51 -23.26
C TYR A 2 -20.18 19.09 -23.63
N ALA A 3 -18.87 18.77 -23.69
CA ALA A 3 -18.41 17.40 -23.82
C ALA A 3 -18.98 16.58 -22.63
N ARG A 4 -19.68 15.48 -22.94
CA ARG A 4 -20.18 14.59 -21.86
C ARG A 4 -18.97 14.08 -21.08
N PRO A 5 -18.95 14.27 -19.76
CA PRO A 5 -17.85 13.73 -18.93
C PRO A 5 -17.80 12.21 -19.13
N ASP A 6 -16.62 11.69 -19.40
CA ASP A 6 -16.43 10.23 -19.48
C ASP A 6 -16.49 9.63 -18.07
N LEU A 7 -17.68 9.15 -17.70
CA LEU A 7 -17.96 8.58 -16.37
C LEU A 7 -17.47 7.13 -16.22
N LYS A 8 -16.99 6.50 -17.29
CA LYS A 8 -16.61 5.08 -17.27
C LYS A 8 -15.45 4.82 -16.33
N TYR A 9 -14.37 5.60 -16.43
CA TYR A 9 -13.20 5.42 -15.59
C TYR A 9 -13.46 5.68 -14.09
N PRO A 10 -14.10 6.81 -13.69
CA PRO A 10 -14.44 7.03 -12.29
C PRO A 10 -15.30 5.91 -11.69
N LEU A 11 -16.30 5.44 -12.46
CA LEU A 11 -17.17 4.35 -12.01
C LEU A 11 -16.40 3.03 -11.88
N LEU A 12 -15.53 2.70 -12.84
CA LEU A 12 -14.69 1.51 -12.78
C LEU A 12 -13.78 1.51 -11.55
N PHE A 13 -13.13 2.64 -11.25
CA PHE A 13 -12.29 2.76 -10.06
C PHE A 13 -13.10 2.70 -8.77
N ALA A 14 -14.31 3.25 -8.73
CA ALA A 14 -15.19 3.11 -7.58
C ALA A 14 -15.60 1.66 -7.34
N LEU A 15 -15.99 0.95 -8.39
CA LEU A 15 -16.30 -0.48 -8.32
C LEU A 15 -15.09 -1.32 -7.88
N ALA A 16 -13.90 -1.03 -8.41
CA ALA A 16 -12.68 -1.70 -8.00
C ALA A 16 -12.39 -1.52 -6.50
N LYS A 17 -12.56 -0.31 -5.96
CA LYS A 17 -12.41 -0.03 -4.52
C LYS A 17 -13.41 -0.81 -3.68
N CYS A 18 -14.67 -0.87 -4.10
CA CYS A 18 -15.69 -1.68 -3.42
C CYS A 18 -15.34 -3.18 -3.47
N SER A 19 -14.89 -3.67 -4.62
CA SER A 19 -14.48 -5.07 -4.78
C SER A 19 -13.29 -5.43 -3.90
N VAL A 20 -12.31 -4.55 -3.77
CA VAL A 20 -11.16 -4.75 -2.86
C VAL A 20 -11.62 -4.77 -1.40
N ALA A 21 -12.53 -3.89 -0.99
CA ALA A 21 -13.07 -3.92 0.37
C ALA A 21 -13.82 -5.24 0.67
N VAL A 22 -14.61 -5.74 -0.28
CA VAL A 22 -15.27 -7.06 -0.17
C VAL A 22 -14.23 -8.19 -0.11
N LEU A 23 -13.17 -8.13 -0.91
CA LEU A 23 -12.07 -9.09 -0.88
C LEU A 23 -11.38 -9.10 0.49
N CYS A 24 -11.05 -7.94 1.05
CA CYS A 24 -10.46 -7.84 2.39
C CYS A 24 -11.33 -8.52 3.44
N PHE A 25 -12.63 -8.23 3.46
CA PHE A 25 -13.56 -8.91 4.36
C PHE A 25 -13.60 -10.42 4.12
N ALA A 26 -13.61 -10.86 2.86
CA ALA A 26 -13.66 -12.28 2.51
C ALA A 26 -12.42 -13.04 3.01
N MET A 27 -11.21 -12.44 2.96
CA MET A 27 -9.99 -13.07 3.47
C MET A 27 -10.07 -13.27 4.99
N VAL A 28 -10.46 -12.23 5.73
CA VAL A 28 -10.69 -12.33 7.19
C VAL A 28 -11.76 -13.38 7.51
N TRP A 29 -12.85 -13.39 6.74
CA TRP A 29 -13.91 -14.38 6.92
C TRP A 29 -13.44 -15.81 6.68
N LEU A 30 -12.63 -16.05 5.64
CA LEU A 30 -12.04 -17.36 5.36
C LEU A 30 -11.19 -17.86 6.53
N ASP A 31 -10.33 -17.00 7.08
CA ASP A 31 -9.49 -17.35 8.21
C ASP A 31 -10.31 -17.76 9.44
N ILE A 32 -11.35 -17.01 9.76
CA ILE A 32 -12.10 -17.22 11.01
C ILE A 32 -13.15 -18.32 10.84
N ALA A 33 -13.98 -18.24 9.79
CA ALA A 33 -15.18 -19.07 9.66
C ALA A 33 -14.95 -20.39 8.92
N VAL A 34 -13.91 -20.50 8.09
CA VAL A 34 -13.69 -21.67 7.26
C VAL A 34 -12.46 -22.44 7.71
N PHE A 35 -11.33 -21.78 7.87
CA PHE A 35 -10.05 -22.45 8.16
C PHE A 35 -9.67 -22.42 9.64
N HIS A 36 -10.29 -21.55 10.44
CA HIS A 36 -10.01 -21.42 11.88
C HIS A 36 -8.52 -21.20 12.18
N THR A 37 -7.84 -20.37 11.35
CA THR A 37 -6.40 -20.12 11.44
C THR A 37 -6.03 -19.21 12.59
N GLU A 38 -7.00 -18.61 13.31
CA GLU A 38 -6.80 -17.62 14.37
C GLU A 38 -6.01 -16.38 13.92
N ILE A 39 -5.88 -16.16 12.59
CA ILE A 39 -5.08 -15.11 11.96
C ILE A 39 -3.64 -15.13 12.53
N LEU A 40 -2.97 -16.27 12.34
CA LEU A 40 -1.55 -16.47 12.62
C LEU A 40 -0.72 -16.12 11.38
N GLU A 41 0.62 -16.11 11.51
CA GLU A 41 1.60 -15.75 10.48
C GLU A 41 1.43 -16.42 9.10
N ILE A 42 0.65 -17.49 8.99
CA ILE A 42 0.28 -18.16 7.73
C ILE A 42 -1.25 -18.15 7.62
N SER A 43 -1.84 -16.99 7.48
CA SER A 43 -3.26 -16.79 7.27
C SER A 43 -3.54 -16.18 5.89
N PHE A 44 -4.77 -16.34 5.39
CA PHE A 44 -5.20 -15.68 4.15
C PHE A 44 -5.15 -14.17 4.26
N THR A 45 -5.44 -13.64 5.45
CA THR A 45 -5.35 -12.21 5.75
C THR A 45 -3.93 -11.71 5.58
N GLU A 46 -2.94 -12.32 6.23
CA GLU A 46 -1.54 -11.90 6.17
C GLU A 46 -0.93 -12.09 4.77
N ILE A 47 -1.12 -13.24 4.14
CA ILE A 47 -0.66 -13.46 2.76
C ILE A 47 -1.23 -12.40 1.82
N THR A 48 -2.50 -12.00 2.02
CA THR A 48 -3.12 -10.96 1.18
C THR A 48 -2.52 -9.58 1.46
N GLN A 49 -2.19 -9.25 2.72
CA GLN A 49 -1.48 -8.03 3.09
C GLN A 49 -0.12 -7.93 2.41
N GLU A 50 0.68 -8.99 2.50
CA GLU A 50 1.99 -9.10 1.84
C GLU A 50 1.89 -8.93 0.33
N LEU A 51 0.94 -9.63 -0.32
CA LEU A 51 0.70 -9.51 -1.76
C LEU A 51 0.28 -8.09 -2.16
N MET A 52 -0.57 -7.43 -1.39
CA MET A 52 -0.98 -6.05 -1.67
C MET A 52 0.19 -5.08 -1.56
N LEU A 53 1.05 -5.21 -0.56
CA LEU A 53 2.25 -4.39 -0.40
C LEU A 53 3.26 -4.65 -1.52
N ALA A 54 3.49 -5.91 -1.89
CA ALA A 54 4.35 -6.29 -3.01
C ALA A 54 3.85 -5.68 -4.32
N LEU A 55 2.54 -5.74 -4.58
CA LEU A 55 1.93 -5.12 -5.76
C LEU A 55 2.06 -3.61 -5.74
N CYS A 56 1.86 -2.94 -4.60
CA CYS A 56 2.09 -1.50 -4.48
C CYS A 56 3.53 -1.12 -4.84
N ALA A 57 4.51 -1.84 -4.29
CA ALA A 57 5.92 -1.64 -4.60
C ALA A 57 6.20 -1.81 -6.10
N LEU A 58 5.68 -2.88 -6.71
CA LEU A 58 5.83 -3.19 -8.13
C LEU A 58 5.18 -2.13 -9.03
N LEU A 59 3.98 -1.67 -8.69
CA LEU A 59 3.26 -0.65 -9.45
C LEU A 59 4.05 0.68 -9.48
N PHE A 60 4.59 1.13 -8.35
CA PHE A 60 5.44 2.32 -8.33
C PHE A 60 6.79 2.07 -9.03
N TRP A 61 7.39 0.90 -8.85
CA TRP A 61 8.63 0.53 -9.54
C TRP A 61 8.50 0.55 -11.06
N THR A 62 7.37 0.05 -11.58
CA THR A 62 7.11 -0.07 -13.03
C THR A 62 6.38 1.13 -13.60
N ALA A 63 5.98 2.10 -12.77
CA ALA A 63 5.30 3.30 -13.24
C ALA A 63 6.18 4.03 -14.27
N PRO A 64 5.67 4.34 -15.45
CA PRO A 64 6.41 5.15 -16.41
C PRO A 64 6.54 6.57 -15.85
N GLY A 65 7.77 6.99 -15.61
CA GLY A 65 8.02 8.38 -15.21
C GLY A 65 7.69 9.33 -16.35
N THR A 66 7.23 10.53 -16.02
CA THR A 66 6.99 11.61 -17.00
C THR A 66 8.31 12.02 -17.67
N GLY A 67 8.72 11.30 -18.72
CA GLY A 67 9.87 11.57 -19.58
C GLY A 67 11.26 11.14 -19.10
N ARG A 68 11.58 11.19 -17.85
CA ARG A 68 12.74 10.57 -17.17
C ARG A 68 12.31 10.21 -15.77
N LYS A 69 12.49 8.94 -15.37
CA LYS A 69 12.17 8.45 -14.01
C LYS A 69 12.67 9.46 -12.98
N SER A 70 11.75 10.02 -12.19
CA SER A 70 12.11 10.82 -11.03
C SER A 70 12.51 9.86 -9.91
N GLY A 71 13.25 10.35 -8.92
CA GLY A 71 13.54 9.55 -7.73
C GLY A 71 12.30 9.29 -6.87
N PHE A 72 11.16 9.92 -7.18
CA PHE A 72 9.91 9.80 -6.43
C PHE A 72 9.31 8.39 -6.55
N GLU A 73 9.16 7.85 -7.77
CA GLU A 73 8.59 6.52 -7.98
C GLU A 73 9.44 5.45 -7.30
N PHE A 74 10.77 5.65 -7.32
CA PHE A 74 11.70 4.77 -6.63
C PHE A 74 11.57 4.86 -5.11
N LEU A 75 11.37 6.08 -4.58
CA LEU A 75 11.15 6.31 -3.16
C LEU A 75 9.82 5.68 -2.69
N ALA A 76 8.75 5.83 -3.47
CA ALA A 76 7.46 5.22 -3.17
C ALA A 76 7.50 3.69 -3.23
N ALA A 77 8.17 3.12 -4.24
CA ALA A 77 8.40 1.69 -4.32
C ALA A 77 9.20 1.17 -3.12
N GLY A 78 10.26 1.88 -2.73
CA GLY A 78 11.06 1.56 -1.55
C GLY A 78 10.27 1.63 -0.25
N PHE A 79 9.38 2.59 -0.10
CA PHE A 79 8.49 2.70 1.06
C PHE A 79 7.61 1.44 1.20
N PHE A 80 6.93 1.02 0.14
CA PHE A 80 6.11 -0.19 0.19
C PHE A 80 6.94 -1.47 0.35
N ALA A 81 8.13 -1.53 -0.23
CA ALA A 81 9.05 -2.66 -0.03
C ALA A 81 9.55 -2.74 1.42
N CYS A 82 9.78 -1.61 2.10
CA CYS A 82 10.11 -1.57 3.52
C CYS A 82 8.95 -2.09 4.38
N LEU A 83 7.71 -1.69 4.09
CA LEU A 83 6.55 -2.21 4.79
C LEU A 83 6.38 -3.71 4.56
N LEU A 84 6.53 -4.18 3.33
CA LEU A 84 6.52 -5.61 3.02
C LEU A 84 7.58 -6.38 3.84
N THR A 85 8.79 -5.86 3.94
CA THR A 85 9.86 -6.49 4.74
C THR A 85 9.47 -6.58 6.23
N ARG A 86 8.69 -5.61 6.73
CA ARG A 86 8.16 -5.61 8.10
C ARG A 86 7.07 -6.67 8.29
N GLU A 87 6.18 -6.83 7.32
CA GLU A 87 5.14 -7.89 7.37
C GLU A 87 5.75 -9.29 7.26
N LEU A 88 6.85 -9.44 6.53
CA LEU A 88 7.58 -10.70 6.40
C LEU A 88 8.51 -11.02 7.59
N ASP A 89 8.35 -10.36 8.76
CA ASP A 89 9.26 -10.57 9.90
C ASP A 89 9.28 -12.02 10.39
N GLY A 90 8.16 -12.72 10.36
CA GLY A 90 8.08 -14.14 10.68
C GLY A 90 9.00 -15.04 9.85
N LEU A 91 9.30 -14.68 8.59
CA LEU A 91 10.28 -15.39 7.77
C LEU A 91 11.72 -15.20 8.25
N PHE A 92 11.98 -14.12 8.96
CA PHE A 92 13.31 -13.79 9.50
C PHE A 92 13.53 -14.30 10.92
N ASP A 93 12.47 -14.60 11.67
CA ASP A 93 12.52 -15.06 13.06
C ASP A 93 13.43 -16.29 13.30
N PRO A 94 13.51 -17.29 12.38
CA PRO A 94 14.46 -18.39 12.54
C PRO A 94 15.93 -17.97 12.57
N ILE A 95 16.26 -16.78 12.02
CA ILE A 95 17.62 -16.23 12.02
C ILE A 95 17.82 -15.39 13.28
N SER A 96 16.94 -14.43 13.51
CA SER A 96 16.91 -13.54 14.67
C SER A 96 15.62 -12.72 14.62
N HIS A 97 15.01 -12.47 15.76
CA HIS A 97 13.80 -11.64 15.91
C HIS A 97 13.93 -10.21 15.34
N SER A 98 15.15 -9.74 15.09
CA SER A 98 15.41 -8.43 14.49
C SER A 98 16.03 -8.52 13.08
N ALA A 99 16.09 -9.71 12.48
CA ALA A 99 16.80 -9.90 11.21
C ALA A 99 16.12 -9.17 10.02
N TRP A 100 14.81 -8.96 10.08
CA TRP A 100 14.05 -8.16 9.09
C TRP A 100 14.54 -6.70 9.00
N LEU A 101 15.18 -6.18 10.04
CA LEU A 101 15.66 -4.80 10.07
C LEU A 101 16.79 -4.56 9.04
N TRP A 102 17.63 -5.56 8.76
CA TRP A 102 18.73 -5.41 7.82
C TRP A 102 18.27 -5.17 6.38
N PRO A 103 17.42 -6.02 5.78
CA PRO A 103 16.88 -5.74 4.45
C PRO A 103 16.03 -4.46 4.43
N PHE A 104 15.27 -4.16 5.48
CA PHE A 104 14.54 -2.90 5.60
C PHE A 104 15.46 -1.68 5.48
N LEU A 105 16.56 -1.64 6.27
CA LEU A 105 17.51 -0.53 6.24
C LEU A 105 18.25 -0.44 4.89
N ALA A 106 18.57 -1.58 4.27
CA ALA A 106 19.21 -1.61 2.96
C ALA A 106 18.29 -1.02 1.88
N ILE A 107 17.02 -1.43 1.85
CA ILE A 107 16.01 -0.90 0.91
C ILE A 107 15.81 0.60 1.15
N ALA A 108 15.64 1.02 2.40
CA ALA A 108 15.46 2.42 2.76
C ALA A 108 16.67 3.27 2.33
N ALA A 109 17.89 2.81 2.62
CA ALA A 109 19.13 3.50 2.24
C ALA A 109 19.25 3.67 0.73
N VAL A 110 18.95 2.62 -0.06
CA VAL A 110 18.97 2.66 -1.52
C VAL A 110 17.90 3.61 -2.07
N ALA A 111 16.67 3.53 -1.55
CA ALA A 111 15.56 4.37 -2.00
C ALA A 111 15.82 5.87 -1.70
N ILE A 112 16.23 6.19 -0.47
CA ILE A 112 16.55 7.55 -0.05
C ILE A 112 17.80 8.06 -0.77
N GLY A 113 18.86 7.25 -0.84
CA GLY A 113 20.11 7.62 -1.51
C GLY A 113 19.90 7.97 -2.99
N ASN A 114 19.04 7.21 -3.69
CA ASN A 114 18.64 7.52 -5.06
C ASN A 114 17.86 8.84 -5.13
N ALA A 115 16.88 9.04 -4.26
CA ALA A 115 16.01 10.21 -4.25
C ALA A 115 16.78 11.52 -3.96
N VAL A 116 17.76 11.48 -3.04
CA VAL A 116 18.54 12.68 -2.63
C VAL A 116 19.82 12.87 -3.42
N SER A 117 20.18 11.94 -4.33
CA SER A 117 21.39 12.09 -5.13
C SER A 117 21.37 13.40 -5.93
N ALA A 118 22.53 14.03 -6.12
CA ALA A 118 22.66 15.31 -6.82
C ALA A 118 22.00 15.30 -8.22
N LYS A 119 21.99 14.14 -8.87
CA LYS A 119 21.38 13.91 -10.19
C LYS A 119 19.83 13.96 -10.16
N HIS A 120 19.21 13.56 -9.07
CA HIS A 120 17.75 13.31 -9.00
C HIS A 120 17.02 14.25 -8.05
N ARG A 121 17.69 14.81 -7.03
CA ARG A 121 17.10 15.56 -5.93
C ARG A 121 16.05 16.60 -6.36
N GLN A 122 16.40 17.50 -7.27
CA GLN A 122 15.49 18.57 -7.68
C GLN A 122 14.24 18.01 -8.37
N ARG A 123 14.41 17.01 -9.24
CA ARG A 123 13.29 16.35 -9.92
C ARG A 123 12.42 15.56 -8.95
N THR A 124 13.02 14.88 -7.97
CA THR A 124 12.31 14.13 -6.92
C THR A 124 11.43 15.07 -6.11
N VAL A 125 11.95 16.22 -5.67
CA VAL A 125 11.17 17.21 -4.91
C VAL A 125 10.05 17.81 -5.74
N GLN A 126 10.29 18.12 -7.01
CA GLN A 126 9.25 18.63 -7.91
C GLN A 126 8.16 17.57 -8.17
N ALA A 127 8.54 16.33 -8.44
CA ALA A 127 7.60 15.24 -8.66
C ALA A 127 6.78 14.92 -7.40
N LEU A 128 7.41 14.89 -6.23
CA LEU A 128 6.72 14.73 -4.95
C LEU A 128 5.73 15.87 -4.71
N GLY A 129 6.13 17.12 -4.93
CA GLY A 129 5.25 18.29 -4.78
C GLY A 129 4.06 18.25 -5.76
N ALA A 130 4.26 17.79 -6.99
CA ALA A 130 3.19 17.58 -7.95
C ALA A 130 2.26 16.45 -7.51
N PHE A 131 2.82 15.33 -7.04
CA PHE A 131 2.07 14.17 -6.56
C PHE A 131 1.20 14.51 -5.34
N MET A 132 1.70 15.29 -4.39
CA MET A 132 0.96 15.71 -3.19
C MET A 132 -0.32 16.50 -3.51
N ARG A 133 -0.44 17.04 -4.72
CA ARG A 133 -1.64 17.75 -5.19
C ARG A 133 -2.65 16.84 -5.89
N THR A 134 -2.37 15.55 -5.98
CA THR A 134 -3.24 14.60 -6.68
C THR A 134 -4.24 13.93 -5.73
N PRO A 135 -5.42 13.51 -6.23
CA PRO A 135 -6.34 12.67 -5.47
C PRO A 135 -5.73 11.35 -5.01
N THR A 136 -4.75 10.84 -5.76
CA THR A 136 -4.01 9.62 -5.42
C THR A 136 -3.24 9.78 -4.10
N PHE A 137 -2.58 10.93 -3.92
CA PHE A 137 -1.91 11.24 -2.64
C PHE A 137 -2.92 11.27 -1.48
N ALA A 138 -4.09 11.92 -1.66
CA ALA A 138 -5.13 11.94 -0.64
C ALA A 138 -5.59 10.52 -0.28
N ALA A 139 -5.73 9.62 -1.26
CA ALA A 139 -6.08 8.23 -1.01
C ALA A 139 -4.96 7.48 -0.25
N LEU A 140 -3.68 7.69 -0.60
CA LEU A 140 -2.54 7.11 0.15
C LEU A 140 -2.48 7.63 1.59
N ALA A 141 -2.69 8.94 1.79
CA ALA A 141 -2.76 9.55 3.12
C ALA A 141 -3.93 8.99 3.95
N THR A 142 -5.08 8.75 3.32
CA THR A 142 -6.23 8.08 3.97
C THR A 142 -5.87 6.66 4.40
N GLY A 143 -5.25 5.86 3.53
CA GLY A 143 -4.79 4.51 3.88
C GLY A 143 -3.81 4.54 5.05
N PHE A 144 -2.89 5.52 5.09
CA PHE A 144 -1.97 5.69 6.22
C PHE A 144 -2.70 6.05 7.52
N ALA A 145 -3.71 6.91 7.47
CA ALA A 145 -4.54 7.23 8.64
C ALA A 145 -5.31 6.00 9.13
N VAL A 146 -5.83 5.17 8.22
CA VAL A 146 -6.51 3.92 8.56
C VAL A 146 -5.52 2.91 9.18
N LEU A 147 -4.28 2.83 8.68
CA LEU A 147 -3.24 1.99 9.29
C LEU A 147 -2.89 2.44 10.71
N ILE A 148 -2.71 3.75 10.93
CA ILE A 148 -2.49 4.28 12.29
C ILE A 148 -3.68 3.95 13.19
N PHE A 149 -4.89 4.10 12.68
CA PHE A 149 -6.10 3.74 13.42
C PHE A 149 -6.13 2.26 13.79
N SER A 150 -5.74 1.34 12.88
CA SER A 150 -5.70 -0.10 13.17
C SER A 150 -4.78 -0.40 14.37
N ARG A 151 -3.59 0.23 14.41
CA ARG A 151 -2.62 0.05 15.51
C ARG A 151 -3.14 0.58 16.84
N ILE A 152 -3.82 1.73 16.85
CA ILE A 152 -4.45 2.27 18.06
C ILE A 152 -5.65 1.41 18.47
N PHE A 153 -6.48 1.04 17.53
CA PHE A 153 -7.67 0.22 17.75
C PHE A 153 -7.31 -1.21 18.18
N GLY A 154 -6.16 -1.73 17.73
CA GLY A 154 -5.61 -3.02 18.12
C GLY A 154 -4.96 -3.05 19.52
N MET A 155 -4.95 -1.95 20.29
CA MET A 155 -4.35 -1.96 21.63
C MET A 155 -5.09 -2.91 22.56
N GLY A 156 -4.37 -3.86 23.18
CA GLY A 156 -4.94 -4.82 24.12
C GLY A 156 -5.62 -4.17 25.32
N SER A 157 -5.06 -3.06 25.85
CA SER A 157 -5.67 -2.30 26.94
C SER A 157 -7.07 -1.79 26.63
N PHE A 158 -7.31 -1.33 25.39
CA PHE A 158 -8.64 -0.90 24.94
C PHE A 158 -9.62 -2.09 24.95
N TRP A 159 -9.24 -3.21 24.38
CA TRP A 159 -10.11 -4.39 24.30
C TRP A 159 -10.38 -5.05 25.65
N HIS A 160 -9.43 -5.00 26.59
CA HIS A 160 -9.69 -5.41 27.97
C HIS A 160 -10.75 -4.52 28.67
N GLN A 161 -10.76 -3.22 28.38
CA GLN A 161 -11.82 -2.34 28.90
C GLN A 161 -13.18 -2.61 28.27
N VAL A 162 -13.20 -2.91 26.95
CA VAL A 162 -14.46 -3.19 26.20
C VAL A 162 -15.07 -4.52 26.62
N MET A 163 -14.27 -5.56 26.78
CA MET A 163 -14.74 -6.93 26.97
C MET A 163 -14.67 -7.41 28.43
N GLY A 164 -13.92 -6.72 29.29
CA GLY A 164 -13.75 -7.11 30.70
C GLY A 164 -13.22 -8.54 30.83
N ASP A 165 -13.87 -9.32 31.70
CA ASP A 165 -13.53 -10.72 31.95
C ASP A 165 -13.78 -11.65 30.75
N SER A 166 -14.52 -11.18 29.74
CA SER A 166 -14.80 -11.92 28.48
C SER A 166 -13.80 -11.62 27.37
N TYR A 167 -12.64 -11.06 27.69
CA TYR A 167 -11.62 -10.72 26.69
C TYR A 167 -11.21 -11.93 25.87
N GLN A 168 -11.28 -11.76 24.54
CA GLN A 168 -10.83 -12.75 23.55
C GLN A 168 -9.80 -12.12 22.62
N ARG A 169 -8.58 -12.66 22.63
CA ARG A 169 -7.50 -12.20 21.77
C ARG A 169 -7.89 -12.23 20.28
N LEU A 170 -8.61 -13.28 19.86
CA LEU A 170 -9.06 -13.43 18.48
C LEU A 170 -9.91 -12.23 18.01
N ALA A 171 -10.85 -11.75 18.83
CA ALA A 171 -11.68 -10.59 18.49
C ALA A 171 -10.82 -9.33 18.27
N LYS A 172 -9.86 -9.10 19.17
CA LYS A 172 -8.89 -7.99 19.04
C LYS A 172 -8.06 -8.12 17.77
N THR A 173 -7.44 -9.27 17.53
CA THR A 173 -6.59 -9.51 16.36
C THR A 173 -7.38 -9.39 15.06
N THR A 174 -8.59 -9.96 15.01
CA THR A 174 -9.49 -9.83 13.85
C THR A 174 -9.80 -8.36 13.51
N ALA A 175 -10.06 -7.55 14.51
CA ALA A 175 -10.37 -6.13 14.29
C ALA A 175 -9.12 -5.36 13.83
N GLU A 176 -7.95 -5.62 14.40
CA GLU A 176 -6.69 -4.99 14.04
C GLU A 176 -6.30 -5.36 12.61
N GLU A 177 -6.15 -6.64 12.32
CA GLU A 177 -5.68 -7.15 11.02
C GLU A 177 -6.68 -6.86 9.89
N GLY A 178 -7.99 -6.93 10.18
CA GLY A 178 -9.02 -6.58 9.20
C GLY A 178 -8.99 -5.12 8.78
N VAL A 179 -8.74 -4.19 9.72
CA VAL A 179 -8.61 -2.76 9.42
C VAL A 179 -7.28 -2.48 8.71
N GLU A 180 -6.20 -3.18 9.08
CA GLU A 180 -4.91 -3.07 8.43
C GLU A 180 -4.95 -3.55 6.98
N LEU A 181 -5.55 -4.70 6.74
CA LEU A 181 -5.78 -5.23 5.38
C LEU A 181 -6.58 -4.24 4.52
N LEU A 182 -7.59 -3.57 5.10
CA LEU A 182 -8.34 -2.53 4.40
C LEU A 182 -7.45 -1.33 4.04
N ALA A 183 -6.54 -0.91 4.91
CA ALA A 183 -5.57 0.15 4.63
C ALA A 183 -4.68 -0.21 3.42
N TYR A 184 -4.19 -1.45 3.38
CA TYR A 184 -3.39 -1.94 2.24
C TYR A 184 -4.21 -2.07 0.95
N GLY A 185 -5.49 -2.42 1.06
CA GLY A 185 -6.43 -2.39 -0.06
C GLY A 185 -6.63 -0.98 -0.63
N ILE A 186 -6.76 0.04 0.22
CA ILE A 186 -6.82 1.44 -0.20
C ILE A 186 -5.53 1.83 -0.94
N TRP A 187 -4.36 1.46 -0.41
CA TRP A 187 -3.07 1.72 -1.04
C TRP A 187 -2.92 1.03 -2.38
N LEU A 188 -3.34 -0.22 -2.49
CA LEU A 188 -3.32 -0.95 -3.77
C LEU A 188 -4.16 -0.25 -4.83
N CYS A 189 -5.39 0.13 -4.49
CA CYS A 189 -6.26 0.87 -5.42
C CYS A 189 -5.64 2.21 -5.86
N ALA A 190 -5.05 2.96 -4.91
CA ALA A 190 -4.40 4.23 -5.19
C ALA A 190 -3.15 4.05 -6.07
N SER A 191 -2.32 3.06 -5.79
CA SER A 191 -1.12 2.73 -6.56
C SER A 191 -1.47 2.30 -7.98
N PHE A 192 -2.51 1.49 -8.14
CA PHE A 192 -3.01 1.07 -9.45
C PHE A 192 -3.57 2.25 -10.25
N GLU A 193 -4.36 3.11 -9.63
CA GLU A 193 -4.89 4.33 -10.26
C GLU A 193 -3.74 5.25 -10.73
N TYR A 194 -2.69 5.40 -9.91
CA TYR A 194 -1.49 6.15 -10.29
C TYR A 194 -0.82 5.54 -11.51
N TRP A 195 -0.57 4.24 -11.48
CA TRP A 195 0.09 3.52 -12.56
C TRP A 195 -0.68 3.64 -13.88
N VAL A 196 -2.01 3.46 -13.86
CA VAL A 196 -2.87 3.61 -15.05
C VAL A 196 -2.78 5.03 -15.61
N LYS A 197 -2.87 6.06 -14.74
CA LYS A 197 -2.77 7.46 -15.18
C LYS A 197 -1.41 7.78 -15.82
N CYS A 198 -0.31 7.26 -15.25
CA CYS A 198 1.01 7.43 -15.83
C CYS A 198 1.12 6.77 -17.20
N ARG A 199 0.58 5.55 -17.36
CA ARG A 199 0.55 4.84 -18.66
C ARG A 199 -0.26 5.58 -19.72
N LEU A 200 -1.43 6.07 -19.36
CA LEU A 200 -2.27 6.84 -20.28
C LEU A 200 -1.59 8.15 -20.70
N ALA A 201 -0.93 8.85 -19.78
CA ALA A 201 -0.19 10.06 -20.08
C ALA A 201 1.00 9.81 -21.03
N GLU A 202 1.69 8.68 -20.90
CA GLU A 202 2.77 8.28 -21.81
C GLU A 202 2.26 8.01 -23.23
N SER A 203 1.10 7.36 -23.36
CA SER A 203 0.50 7.04 -24.68
C SER A 203 0.00 8.28 -25.44
N TRP A 204 -0.24 9.40 -24.73
CA TRP A 204 -0.72 10.67 -25.28
C TRP A 204 0.39 11.68 -25.57
N SER A 205 1.63 11.44 -25.14
CA SER A 205 2.73 12.31 -25.55
C SER A 205 3.01 12.06 -27.04
N PRO A 206 2.83 13.07 -27.94
CA PRO A 206 3.12 12.88 -29.34
C PRO A 206 4.60 12.54 -29.46
N GLN A 207 4.88 11.42 -30.14
CA GLN A 207 6.22 11.18 -30.67
C GLN A 207 6.53 12.38 -31.58
N THR A 208 7.25 13.37 -31.05
CA THR A 208 7.85 14.40 -31.88
C THR A 208 8.74 13.66 -32.86
N ALA A 209 8.23 13.56 -34.07
CA ALA A 209 8.93 12.99 -35.21
C ALA A 209 10.34 13.57 -35.27
N THR A 210 11.31 12.73 -35.08
CA THR A 210 12.68 12.98 -35.54
C THR A 210 12.64 12.96 -37.06
N SER A 211 12.49 14.12 -37.63
CA SER A 211 12.88 14.39 -39.03
C SER A 211 14.26 15.00 -39.04
#